data_b49e913c9594d9840d49266c4d252720
#
_entry.id   b49e913c9594d9840d49266c4d252720
#
_cell.length_a   1.000
_cell.length_b   1.000
_cell.length_c   1.000
_cell.angle_alpha   90.00
_cell.angle_beta   90.00
_cell.angle_gamma   90.00
#
_symmetry.space_group_name_H-M   'P 1'
#
loop_
_entity.id
_entity.type
_entity.pdbx_description
1 polymer ?
#
loop_
_entity_poly.entity_id
_entity_poly.type
_entity_poly.pdbx_seq_one_letter_code
_entity_poly.pdbx_strand_id
1 'polypeptide(L)'
;MTTAPADFASTSRYCLTNGMRLHYHEAGDVGPGEGGAGPGDGGRAGGAGATPVVMLHGGGPGASAWSNFGPNLPVFAGHFRTLMVDMPGFGRSDKPPVTGNYFTFAADALAGLLGELGIGRVHLVGNSLGGGTAVRFALAYPDQAARLVLMGPGGLSLNVFAPDPTEGVKALAAFPADPTRETLAAFLRTLVYDQRLITDELLDERFAAASDPAALAALASLGASFFDPDTAEQGMLWREAYRLQQDVLLVWGREDRVNPLDGALVALKLIRRAQLHVFGRCGHWAQLEKFDEFNQLVISFLEAQE
;
A
#
# COMPACT_ATOMS: atom_id res chain seq x y z
N MET A 1 3.61 -5.39 25.73
CA MET A 1 4.81 -6.19 25.39
C MET A 1 5.41 -5.55 24.15
N THR A 2 6.63 -5.02 24.23
CA THR A 2 7.33 -4.48 23.08
C THR A 2 7.76 -5.66 22.21
N THR A 3 7.09 -5.83 21.06
CA THR A 3 7.56 -6.76 20.03
C THR A 3 8.95 -6.34 19.58
N ALA A 4 9.89 -7.28 19.46
CA ALA A 4 11.20 -6.98 18.89
C ALA A 4 11.04 -6.41 17.48
N PRO A 5 11.86 -5.42 17.08
CA PRO A 5 11.81 -4.90 15.72
C PRO A 5 12.05 -6.04 14.73
N ALA A 6 11.22 -6.10 13.67
CA ALA A 6 11.44 -7.07 12.59
C ALA A 6 12.79 -6.77 11.91
N ASP A 7 13.60 -7.80 11.70
CA ASP A 7 14.82 -7.68 10.92
C ASP A 7 14.49 -7.72 9.43
N PHE A 8 14.92 -6.68 8.70
CA PHE A 8 14.73 -6.58 7.26
C PHE A 8 15.18 -7.84 6.50
N ALA A 9 16.34 -8.38 6.84
CA ALA A 9 16.93 -9.50 6.11
C ALA A 9 16.17 -10.82 6.36
N SER A 10 15.72 -11.04 7.58
CA SER A 10 15.06 -12.29 7.99
C SER A 10 13.66 -12.45 7.36
N THR A 11 12.98 -11.33 7.07
CA THR A 11 11.64 -11.31 6.49
C THR A 11 11.62 -11.17 4.97
N SER A 12 12.75 -10.78 4.34
CA SER A 12 12.88 -10.52 2.89
C SER A 12 12.73 -11.80 2.06
N ARG A 13 11.89 -11.77 1.04
CA ARG A 13 11.59 -12.88 0.11
C ARG A 13 11.46 -12.37 -1.31
N TYR A 14 11.59 -13.29 -2.26
CA TYR A 14 11.35 -13.03 -3.68
C TYR A 14 10.47 -14.11 -4.28
N CYS A 15 9.63 -13.71 -5.23
CA CYS A 15 8.82 -14.61 -6.03
C CYS A 15 8.88 -14.19 -7.50
N LEU A 16 9.01 -15.15 -8.41
CA LEU A 16 8.91 -14.91 -9.85
C LEU A 16 7.46 -15.19 -10.27
N THR A 17 6.79 -14.18 -10.80
CA THR A 17 5.42 -14.29 -11.27
C THR A 17 5.24 -13.47 -12.56
N ASN A 18 4.55 -14.00 -13.56
CA ASN A 18 4.29 -13.31 -14.83
C ASN A 18 5.57 -12.77 -15.52
N GLY A 19 6.70 -13.46 -15.36
CA GLY A 19 8.01 -13.04 -15.89
C GLY A 19 8.66 -11.87 -15.14
N MET A 20 8.10 -11.45 -14.02
CA MET A 20 8.58 -10.37 -13.14
C MET A 20 8.95 -10.93 -11.77
N ARG A 21 10.10 -10.53 -11.24
CA ARG A 21 10.51 -10.85 -9.87
C ARG A 21 9.96 -9.79 -8.91
N LEU A 22 9.06 -10.21 -8.03
CA LEU A 22 8.55 -9.39 -6.95
C LEU A 22 9.30 -9.68 -5.65
N HIS A 23 9.63 -8.60 -4.94
CA HIS A 23 10.14 -8.65 -3.58
C HIS A 23 9.00 -8.40 -2.60
N TYR A 24 9.02 -9.12 -1.48
CA TYR A 24 8.08 -8.91 -0.38
C TYR A 24 8.74 -9.28 0.96
N HIS A 25 8.22 -8.71 2.02
CA HIS A 25 8.51 -9.15 3.38
C HIS A 25 7.38 -10.01 3.88
N GLU A 26 7.71 -11.07 4.63
CA GLU A 26 6.73 -11.97 5.20
C GLU A 26 7.06 -12.28 6.65
N ALA A 27 6.07 -12.19 7.52
CA ALA A 27 6.14 -12.55 8.93
C ALA A 27 4.76 -13.02 9.45
N GLY A 28 4.76 -13.68 10.61
CA GLY A 28 3.56 -14.28 11.20
C GLY A 28 3.43 -15.77 10.88
N ASP A 29 2.47 -16.41 11.51
CA ASP A 29 2.34 -17.87 11.44
C ASP A 29 1.87 -18.30 10.04
N VAL A 30 2.73 -18.97 9.30
CA VAL A 30 2.37 -19.74 8.11
C VAL A 30 1.79 -21.05 8.64
N GLY A 31 0.46 -21.15 8.77
CA GLY A 31 -0.19 -22.44 9.08
C GLY A 31 0.41 -23.58 8.24
N PRO A 32 0.25 -24.85 8.60
CA PRO A 32 1.01 -25.98 8.05
C PRO A 32 0.78 -26.16 6.54
N GLY A 33 1.59 -25.44 5.75
CA GLY A 33 1.92 -25.74 4.38
C GLY A 33 3.30 -26.39 4.39
N GLU A 34 3.41 -27.59 3.84
CA GLU A 34 4.58 -28.47 3.85
C GLU A 34 5.90 -27.75 3.54
N GLY A 35 6.82 -27.68 4.52
CA GLY A 35 8.19 -27.17 4.32
C GLY A 35 8.91 -26.73 5.59
N GLY A 36 9.46 -27.70 6.35
CA GLY A 36 10.61 -27.49 7.22
C GLY A 36 10.33 -27.03 8.65
N ALA A 37 10.18 -27.98 9.55
CA ALA A 37 10.16 -27.78 10.99
C ALA A 37 11.50 -27.30 11.55
N GLY A 38 11.47 -26.16 12.30
CA GLY A 38 12.47 -25.80 13.31
C GLY A 38 11.76 -25.62 14.65
N PRO A 39 12.27 -26.14 15.78
CA PRO A 39 11.55 -26.15 17.06
C PRO A 39 11.82 -24.90 17.91
N GLY A 40 10.76 -24.34 18.46
CA GLY A 40 10.78 -23.61 19.73
C GLY A 40 10.52 -22.12 19.67
N ASP A 41 9.35 -21.65 20.03
CA ASP A 41 9.09 -20.98 21.29
C ASP A 41 7.58 -20.60 21.39
N GLY A 42 7.04 -20.66 22.62
CA GLY A 42 5.61 -20.56 22.90
C GLY A 42 5.06 -19.13 22.79
N GLY A 43 4.78 -18.70 21.55
CA GLY A 43 3.95 -17.53 21.24
C GLY A 43 2.50 -17.97 20.96
N ARG A 44 1.51 -17.22 21.42
CA ARG A 44 0.09 -17.45 21.16
C ARG A 44 -0.14 -17.65 19.66
N ALA A 45 -0.51 -18.86 19.28
CA ALA A 45 -0.91 -19.19 17.94
C ALA A 45 -2.04 -18.27 17.48
N GLY A 46 -1.80 -17.43 16.50
CA GLY A 46 -2.83 -16.93 15.62
C GLY A 46 -3.54 -18.18 15.06
N GLY A 47 -4.86 -18.28 15.24
CA GLY A 47 -5.60 -19.51 14.95
C GLY A 47 -5.26 -20.05 13.57
N ALA A 48 -4.94 -21.36 13.49
CA ALA A 48 -4.72 -22.05 12.23
C ALA A 48 -5.96 -21.84 11.34
N GLY A 49 -5.83 -20.98 10.30
CA GLY A 49 -6.90 -20.62 9.39
C GLY A 49 -7.23 -19.12 9.25
N ALA A 50 -6.55 -18.20 9.93
CA ALA A 50 -6.78 -16.76 9.74
C ALA A 50 -6.40 -16.33 8.31
N THR A 51 -7.27 -15.56 7.66
CA THR A 51 -7.00 -15.00 6.32
C THR A 51 -5.74 -14.13 6.35
N PRO A 52 -4.74 -14.37 5.48
CA PRO A 52 -3.52 -13.56 5.45
C PRO A 52 -3.79 -12.08 5.13
N VAL A 53 -2.89 -11.21 5.58
CA VAL A 53 -2.91 -9.78 5.29
C VAL A 53 -1.82 -9.43 4.27
N VAL A 54 -2.17 -8.70 3.22
CA VAL A 54 -1.22 -8.10 2.28
C VAL A 54 -1.26 -6.59 2.42
N MET A 55 -0.08 -5.98 2.63
CA MET A 55 0.10 -4.54 2.72
C MET A 55 0.75 -4.00 1.45
N LEU A 56 0.12 -2.96 0.87
CA LEU A 56 0.52 -2.31 -0.38
C LEU A 56 0.85 -0.84 -0.13
N HIS A 57 2.08 -0.45 -0.40
CA HIS A 57 2.63 0.87 -0.11
C HIS A 57 2.15 1.97 -1.05
N GLY A 58 2.39 3.24 -0.69
CA GLY A 58 2.13 4.41 -1.52
C GLY A 58 3.16 4.59 -2.64
N GLY A 59 2.80 5.38 -3.67
CA GLY A 59 3.54 5.52 -4.92
C GLY A 59 4.53 6.71 -4.98
N GLY A 60 5.17 7.09 -3.89
CA GLY A 60 6.13 8.19 -3.91
C GLY A 60 7.54 7.77 -4.36
N PRO A 61 8.41 8.74 -4.78
CA PRO A 61 9.80 8.46 -5.13
C PRO A 61 10.53 7.72 -4.01
N GLY A 62 11.27 6.66 -4.36
CA GLY A 62 12.00 5.83 -3.43
C GLY A 62 11.14 5.01 -2.46
N ALA A 63 9.82 4.90 -2.66
CA ALA A 63 8.95 4.10 -1.81
C ALA A 63 9.26 2.61 -1.89
N SER A 64 9.01 1.93 -0.77
CA SER A 64 9.04 0.47 -0.66
C SER A 64 8.03 0.03 0.39
N ALA A 65 7.73 -1.24 0.42
CA ALA A 65 6.90 -1.84 1.45
C ALA A 65 7.49 -1.60 2.86
N TRP A 66 8.82 -1.74 2.97
CA TRP A 66 9.52 -1.51 4.23
C TRP A 66 9.45 -0.06 4.72
N SER A 67 9.71 0.91 3.84
CA SER A 67 9.65 2.32 4.21
C SER A 67 8.25 2.80 4.59
N ASN A 68 7.22 2.06 4.18
CA ASN A 68 5.82 2.42 4.42
C ASN A 68 5.24 1.68 5.64
N PHE A 69 5.53 0.38 5.81
CA PHE A 69 4.89 -0.49 6.79
C PHE A 69 5.89 -1.28 7.67
N GLY A 70 7.20 -1.06 7.55
CA GLY A 70 8.19 -1.81 8.32
C GLY A 70 7.89 -1.89 9.81
N PRO A 71 7.60 -0.77 10.51
CA PRO A 71 7.23 -0.79 11.93
C PRO A 71 5.94 -1.56 12.24
N ASN A 72 4.99 -1.63 11.28
CA ASN A 72 3.70 -2.32 11.48
C ASN A 72 3.83 -3.84 11.35
N LEU A 73 4.81 -4.35 10.59
CA LEU A 73 4.96 -5.78 10.31
C LEU A 73 4.97 -6.65 11.58
N PRO A 74 5.80 -6.39 12.62
CA PRO A 74 5.81 -7.23 13.81
C PRO A 74 4.50 -7.20 14.61
N VAL A 75 3.75 -6.10 14.54
CA VAL A 75 2.45 -5.97 15.20
C VAL A 75 1.43 -6.86 14.50
N PHE A 76 1.31 -6.74 13.17
CA PHE A 76 0.38 -7.55 12.39
C PHE A 76 0.77 -9.03 12.37
N ALA A 77 2.05 -9.35 12.35
CA ALA A 77 2.56 -10.72 12.42
C ALA A 77 2.16 -11.47 13.70
N GLY A 78 1.84 -10.75 14.77
CA GLY A 78 1.27 -11.33 15.99
C GLY A 78 -0.18 -11.80 15.85
N HIS A 79 -0.87 -11.43 14.76
CA HIS A 79 -2.29 -11.70 14.51
C HIS A 79 -2.53 -12.47 13.21
N PHE A 80 -1.71 -12.21 12.17
CA PHE A 80 -1.91 -12.71 10.81
C PHE A 80 -0.61 -13.16 10.17
N ARG A 81 -0.68 -14.10 9.24
CA ARG A 81 0.36 -14.20 8.21
C ARG A 81 0.33 -12.90 7.42
N THR A 82 1.39 -12.12 7.47
CA THR A 82 1.45 -10.76 6.92
C THR A 82 2.51 -10.65 5.83
N LEU A 83 2.11 -10.20 4.66
CA LEU A 83 2.98 -9.90 3.53
C LEU A 83 2.99 -8.38 3.29
N MET A 84 4.17 -7.78 3.19
CA MET A 84 4.33 -6.40 2.69
C MET A 84 5.01 -6.47 1.33
N VAL A 85 4.33 -6.06 0.26
CA VAL A 85 4.80 -6.25 -1.12
C VAL A 85 5.41 -4.96 -1.66
N ASP A 86 6.66 -5.04 -2.15
CA ASP A 86 7.19 -4.00 -3.03
C ASP A 86 6.44 -4.11 -4.37
N MET A 87 5.56 -3.15 -4.65
CA MET A 87 4.78 -3.16 -5.89
C MET A 87 5.69 -3.03 -7.12
N PRO A 88 5.26 -3.52 -8.31
CA PRO A 88 6.02 -3.37 -9.55
C PRO A 88 6.54 -1.93 -9.76
N GLY A 89 7.81 -1.78 -10.10
CA GLY A 89 8.43 -0.47 -10.27
C GLY A 89 9.05 0.13 -9.00
N PHE A 90 8.86 -0.50 -7.82
CA PHE A 90 9.30 0.02 -6.53
C PHE A 90 10.22 -0.94 -5.77
N GLY A 91 10.88 -0.40 -4.75
CA GLY A 91 11.72 -1.15 -3.83
C GLY A 91 12.70 -2.07 -4.53
N ARG A 92 12.70 -3.33 -4.14
CA ARG A 92 13.53 -4.39 -4.71
C ARG A 92 12.83 -5.25 -5.76
N SER A 93 11.58 -4.96 -6.07
CA SER A 93 10.86 -5.57 -7.20
C SER A 93 11.42 -5.08 -8.53
N ASP A 94 11.22 -5.90 -9.58
CA ASP A 94 11.55 -5.50 -10.95
C ASP A 94 10.78 -4.24 -11.37
N LYS A 95 11.39 -3.50 -12.30
CA LYS A 95 10.91 -2.19 -12.73
C LYS A 95 10.62 -2.17 -14.26
N PRO A 96 9.75 -3.07 -14.74
CA PRO A 96 9.40 -3.07 -16.17
C PRO A 96 8.55 -1.82 -16.50
N PRO A 97 8.50 -1.42 -17.78
CA PRO A 97 7.51 -0.45 -18.22
C PRO A 97 6.09 -0.91 -17.88
N VAL A 98 5.25 0.03 -17.46
CA VAL A 98 3.83 -0.25 -17.17
C VAL A 98 3.10 -0.49 -18.48
N THR A 99 2.33 -1.55 -18.55
CA THR A 99 1.43 -1.85 -19.66
C THR A 99 -0.01 -1.59 -19.26
N GLY A 100 -0.70 -0.73 -20.00
CA GLY A 100 -2.04 -0.29 -19.63
C GLY A 100 -2.07 0.63 -18.41
N ASN A 101 -3.11 0.57 -17.60
CA ASN A 101 -3.23 1.35 -16.37
C ASN A 101 -2.49 0.68 -15.21
N TYR A 102 -1.76 1.47 -14.41
CA TYR A 102 -0.93 0.95 -13.32
C TYR A 102 -1.72 0.12 -12.29
N PHE A 103 -2.93 0.53 -11.92
CA PHE A 103 -3.71 -0.22 -10.93
C PHE A 103 -4.02 -1.63 -11.43
N THR A 104 -4.37 -1.78 -12.71
CA THR A 104 -4.60 -3.10 -13.32
C THR A 104 -3.31 -3.90 -13.38
N PHE A 105 -2.21 -3.29 -13.85
CA PHE A 105 -0.90 -3.93 -13.93
C PHE A 105 -0.41 -4.45 -12.57
N ALA A 106 -0.54 -3.64 -11.51
CA ALA A 106 -0.12 -4.03 -10.17
C ALA A 106 -1.06 -5.05 -9.52
N ALA A 107 -2.38 -4.98 -9.80
CA ALA A 107 -3.34 -5.97 -9.32
C ALA A 107 -3.10 -7.35 -9.94
N ASP A 108 -2.79 -7.42 -11.25
CA ASP A 108 -2.47 -8.67 -11.93
C ASP A 108 -1.15 -9.27 -11.42
N ALA A 109 -0.15 -8.43 -11.14
CA ALA A 109 1.10 -8.87 -10.53
C ALA A 109 0.88 -9.44 -9.12
N LEU A 110 0.01 -8.81 -8.32
CA LEU A 110 -0.38 -9.31 -7.00
C LEU A 110 -1.12 -10.64 -7.09
N ALA A 111 -2.07 -10.78 -8.03
CA ALA A 111 -2.79 -12.03 -8.24
C ALA A 111 -1.84 -13.17 -8.61
N GLY A 112 -0.88 -12.90 -9.47
CA GLY A 112 0.18 -13.85 -9.80
C GLY A 112 1.03 -14.25 -8.61
N LEU A 113 1.47 -13.27 -7.78
CA LEU A 113 2.21 -13.53 -6.54
C LEU A 113 1.42 -14.44 -5.60
N LEU A 114 0.14 -14.15 -5.37
CA LEU A 114 -0.71 -14.96 -4.49
C LEU A 114 -0.89 -16.38 -5.03
N GLY A 115 -1.04 -16.53 -6.35
CA GLY A 115 -1.10 -17.83 -7.01
C GLY A 115 0.14 -18.68 -6.78
N GLU A 116 1.35 -18.10 -6.98
CA GLU A 116 2.63 -18.77 -6.73
C GLU A 116 2.83 -19.16 -5.25
N LEU A 117 2.30 -18.36 -4.33
CA LEU A 117 2.35 -18.62 -2.89
C LEU A 117 1.23 -19.56 -2.38
N GLY A 118 0.32 -20.00 -3.26
CA GLY A 118 -0.82 -20.84 -2.89
C GLY A 118 -1.83 -20.15 -1.97
N ILE A 119 -1.92 -18.80 -2.04
CA ILE A 119 -2.81 -17.99 -1.20
C ILE A 119 -4.10 -17.71 -1.97
N GLY A 120 -5.19 -18.33 -1.57
CA GLY A 120 -6.47 -18.20 -2.28
C GLY A 120 -7.25 -16.93 -1.94
N ARG A 121 -7.12 -16.40 -0.71
CA ARG A 121 -7.89 -15.23 -0.25
C ARG A 121 -7.08 -14.43 0.76
N VAL A 122 -7.17 -13.08 0.69
CA VAL A 122 -6.38 -12.17 1.54
C VAL A 122 -7.20 -10.96 1.99
N HIS A 123 -6.85 -10.41 3.14
CA HIS A 123 -7.16 -9.03 3.49
C HIS A 123 -6.14 -8.10 2.83
N LEU A 124 -6.58 -6.94 2.36
CA LEU A 124 -5.71 -5.95 1.73
C LEU A 124 -5.68 -4.66 2.55
N VAL A 125 -4.48 -4.20 2.89
CA VAL A 125 -4.24 -2.91 3.54
C VAL A 125 -3.42 -2.06 2.57
N GLY A 126 -4.01 -1.03 1.97
CA GLY A 126 -3.37 -0.24 0.93
C GLY A 126 -3.32 1.24 1.24
N ASN A 127 -2.12 1.85 1.13
CA ASN A 127 -1.95 3.29 1.22
C ASN A 127 -1.88 3.90 -0.19
N SER A 128 -2.63 4.96 -0.45
CA SER A 128 -2.50 5.77 -1.67
C SER A 128 -2.56 4.94 -2.96
N LEU A 129 -1.46 4.82 -3.70
CA LEU A 129 -1.32 3.95 -4.88
C LEU A 129 -1.66 2.49 -4.56
N GLY A 130 -1.17 1.99 -3.41
CA GLY A 130 -1.50 0.66 -2.92
C GLY A 130 -2.97 0.49 -2.58
N GLY A 131 -3.63 1.55 -2.10
CA GLY A 131 -5.08 1.58 -1.90
C GLY A 131 -5.86 1.45 -3.21
N GLY A 132 -5.45 2.18 -4.25
CA GLY A 132 -6.03 2.04 -5.59
C GLY A 132 -5.79 0.65 -6.19
N THR A 133 -4.58 0.09 -6.00
CA THR A 133 -4.27 -1.29 -6.41
C THR A 133 -5.16 -2.31 -5.69
N ALA A 134 -5.39 -2.14 -4.38
CA ALA A 134 -6.28 -3.01 -3.61
C ALA A 134 -7.74 -2.95 -4.11
N VAL A 135 -8.23 -1.75 -4.46
CA VAL A 135 -9.56 -1.59 -5.07
C VAL A 135 -9.63 -2.29 -6.42
N ARG A 136 -8.65 -2.07 -7.31
CA ARG A 136 -8.61 -2.75 -8.62
C ARG A 136 -8.53 -4.25 -8.47
N PHE A 137 -7.72 -4.75 -7.54
CA PHE A 137 -7.63 -6.18 -7.23
C PHE A 137 -8.98 -6.75 -6.80
N ALA A 138 -9.68 -6.10 -5.87
CA ALA A 138 -10.98 -6.58 -5.39
C ALA A 138 -12.08 -6.53 -6.46
N LEU A 139 -11.98 -5.62 -7.43
CA LEU A 139 -12.89 -5.56 -8.58
C LEU A 139 -12.60 -6.65 -9.62
N ALA A 140 -11.32 -6.99 -9.83
CA ALA A 140 -10.90 -7.99 -10.83
C ALA A 140 -10.93 -9.42 -10.26
N TYR A 141 -10.61 -9.59 -9.00
CA TYR A 141 -10.49 -10.88 -8.30
C TYR A 141 -11.34 -10.91 -7.01
N PRO A 142 -12.68 -10.73 -7.09
CA PRO A 142 -13.54 -10.52 -5.93
C PRO A 142 -13.50 -11.67 -4.91
N ASP A 143 -13.33 -12.90 -5.37
CA ASP A 143 -13.29 -14.10 -4.51
C ASP A 143 -11.97 -14.19 -3.72
N GLN A 144 -10.90 -13.56 -4.21
CA GLN A 144 -9.59 -13.53 -3.54
C GLN A 144 -9.46 -12.37 -2.54
N ALA A 145 -10.33 -11.36 -2.60
CA ALA A 145 -10.33 -10.25 -1.67
C ALA A 145 -11.32 -10.50 -0.53
N ALA A 146 -10.83 -10.51 0.72
CA ALA A 146 -11.66 -10.67 1.91
C ALA A 146 -12.18 -9.31 2.39
N ARG A 147 -11.36 -8.54 3.10
CA ARG A 147 -11.66 -7.18 3.57
C ARG A 147 -10.62 -6.21 3.06
N LEU A 148 -11.00 -4.95 2.92
CA LEU A 148 -10.13 -3.88 2.44
C LEU A 148 -9.96 -2.81 3.51
N VAL A 149 -8.73 -2.40 3.75
CA VAL A 149 -8.39 -1.19 4.51
C VAL A 149 -7.70 -0.22 3.54
N LEU A 150 -8.33 0.89 3.25
CA LEU A 150 -7.93 1.84 2.22
C LEU A 150 -7.54 3.18 2.86
N MET A 151 -6.26 3.50 2.82
CA MET A 151 -5.68 4.69 3.44
C MET A 151 -5.44 5.76 2.39
N GLY A 152 -6.25 6.82 2.37
CA GLY A 152 -6.16 7.87 1.37
C GLY A 152 -6.00 7.31 -0.05
N PRO A 153 -6.86 6.38 -0.53
CA PRO A 153 -6.61 5.58 -1.73
C PRO A 153 -6.59 6.41 -2.99
N GLY A 154 -5.66 6.13 -3.90
CA GLY A 154 -5.65 6.66 -5.25
C GLY A 154 -6.85 6.16 -6.06
N GLY A 155 -7.32 6.97 -7.01
CA GLY A 155 -8.40 6.60 -7.94
C GLY A 155 -9.83 6.65 -7.35
N LEU A 156 -9.99 6.78 -6.03
CA LEU A 156 -11.30 6.96 -5.38
C LEU A 156 -11.68 8.42 -5.15
N SER A 157 -10.73 9.34 -5.27
CA SER A 157 -10.96 10.78 -5.16
C SER A 157 -10.85 11.44 -6.53
N LEU A 158 -11.62 12.52 -6.76
CA LEU A 158 -11.58 13.28 -8.00
C LEU A 158 -10.35 14.19 -8.10
N ASN A 159 -9.65 14.43 -7.00
CA ASN A 159 -8.62 15.47 -6.89
C ASN A 159 -7.34 15.18 -7.68
N VAL A 160 -6.99 13.91 -7.88
CA VAL A 160 -5.78 13.53 -8.63
C VAL A 160 -5.88 13.93 -10.10
N PHE A 161 -7.11 13.89 -10.66
CA PHE A 161 -7.39 14.22 -12.07
C PHE A 161 -8.02 15.61 -12.24
N ALA A 162 -8.02 16.42 -11.17
CA ALA A 162 -8.55 17.79 -11.25
C ALA A 162 -7.66 18.67 -12.11
N PRO A 163 -8.22 19.69 -12.78
CA PRO A 163 -7.42 20.69 -13.53
C PRO A 163 -6.41 21.45 -12.67
N ASP A 164 -6.69 21.57 -11.37
CA ASP A 164 -5.78 22.12 -10.35
C ASP A 164 -5.50 21.02 -9.29
N PRO A 165 -4.42 20.23 -9.45
CA PRO A 165 -4.07 19.16 -8.53
C PRO A 165 -3.74 19.67 -7.12
N THR A 166 -3.86 18.76 -6.15
CA THR A 166 -3.51 19.04 -4.76
C THR A 166 -2.03 19.40 -4.57
N GLU A 167 -1.68 20.00 -3.43
CA GLU A 167 -0.30 20.33 -3.08
C GLU A 167 0.63 19.12 -3.18
N GLY A 168 0.22 17.99 -2.61
CA GLY A 168 1.02 16.76 -2.64
C GLY A 168 1.17 16.18 -4.05
N VAL A 169 0.12 16.22 -4.88
CA VAL A 169 0.22 15.77 -6.28
C VAL A 169 1.13 16.68 -7.11
N LYS A 170 1.09 18.00 -6.90
CA LYS A 170 2.02 18.94 -7.54
C LYS A 170 3.47 18.66 -7.13
N ALA A 171 3.71 18.43 -5.84
CA ALA A 171 5.04 18.12 -5.33
C ALA A 171 5.54 16.75 -5.83
N LEU A 172 4.67 15.75 -5.91
CA LEU A 172 4.98 14.44 -6.51
C LEU A 172 5.39 14.57 -7.97
N ALA A 173 4.65 15.35 -8.76
CA ALA A 173 4.91 15.57 -10.18
C ALA A 173 6.19 16.38 -10.44
N ALA A 174 6.63 17.19 -9.50
CA ALA A 174 7.84 17.99 -9.62
C ALA A 174 9.13 17.15 -9.56
N PHE A 175 9.14 16.05 -8.80
CA PHE A 175 10.34 15.24 -8.57
C PHE A 175 10.94 14.64 -9.86
N PRO A 176 10.18 13.99 -10.77
CA PRO A 176 10.77 13.46 -12.02
C PRO A 176 11.39 14.52 -12.92
N ALA A 177 10.90 15.76 -12.85
CA ALA A 177 11.42 16.88 -13.64
C ALA A 177 12.70 17.49 -13.03
N ASP A 178 12.84 17.44 -11.73
CA ASP A 178 13.99 17.94 -10.96
C ASP A 178 14.29 16.98 -9.80
N PRO A 179 14.96 15.84 -10.05
CA PRO A 179 15.18 14.79 -9.05
C PRO A 179 16.29 15.17 -8.08
N THR A 180 16.00 16.12 -7.19
CA THR A 180 16.89 16.60 -6.13
C THR A 180 16.41 16.17 -4.75
N ARG A 181 17.30 16.23 -3.75
CA ARG A 181 16.95 15.97 -2.34
C ARG A 181 15.91 16.98 -1.85
N GLU A 182 15.99 18.21 -2.31
CA GLU A 182 15.09 19.32 -1.98
C GLU A 182 13.67 19.07 -2.50
N THR A 183 13.52 18.66 -3.75
CA THR A 183 12.21 18.34 -4.34
C THR A 183 11.60 17.11 -3.68
N LEU A 184 12.40 16.07 -3.35
CA LEU A 184 11.95 14.94 -2.57
C LEU A 184 11.48 15.36 -1.18
N ALA A 185 12.26 16.21 -0.48
CA ALA A 185 11.89 16.70 0.85
C ALA A 185 10.59 17.52 0.81
N ALA A 186 10.40 18.35 -0.21
CA ALA A 186 9.16 19.09 -0.41
C ALA A 186 7.96 18.14 -0.56
N PHE A 187 8.08 17.08 -1.35
CA PHE A 187 7.04 16.05 -1.48
C PHE A 187 6.79 15.33 -0.16
N LEU A 188 7.83 14.77 0.50
CA LEU A 188 7.67 14.00 1.74
C LEU A 188 6.99 14.82 2.84
N ARG A 189 7.29 16.13 2.92
CA ARG A 189 6.63 17.03 3.88
C ARG A 189 5.13 17.20 3.64
N THR A 190 4.63 16.94 2.44
CA THR A 190 3.19 16.97 2.17
C THR A 190 2.47 15.73 2.69
N LEU A 191 3.21 14.64 2.94
CA LEU A 191 2.65 13.35 3.35
C LEU A 191 2.29 13.30 4.84
N VAL A 192 2.86 14.18 5.67
CA VAL A 192 2.71 14.11 7.12
C VAL A 192 2.22 15.43 7.72
N TYR A 193 1.48 15.33 8.80
CA TYR A 193 1.19 16.43 9.70
C TYR A 193 2.38 16.71 10.62
N ASP A 194 2.94 15.68 11.24
CA ASP A 194 4.11 15.78 12.09
C ASP A 194 5.41 15.79 11.26
N GLN A 195 5.94 16.97 11.01
CA GLN A 195 7.14 17.15 10.21
C GLN A 195 8.40 16.50 10.79
N ARG A 196 8.41 16.13 12.08
CA ARG A 196 9.54 15.44 12.74
C ARG A 196 9.75 14.02 12.22
N LEU A 197 8.75 13.44 11.57
CA LEU A 197 8.88 12.14 10.90
C LEU A 197 9.76 12.19 9.65
N ILE A 198 9.98 13.36 9.07
CA ILE A 198 10.85 13.53 7.91
C ILE A 198 12.26 13.86 8.41
N THR A 199 12.97 12.81 8.84
CA THR A 199 14.36 12.91 9.28
C THR A 199 15.32 12.94 8.11
N ASP A 200 16.56 13.37 8.35
CA ASP A 200 17.60 13.35 7.33
C ASP A 200 17.91 11.91 6.87
N GLU A 201 17.90 10.94 7.79
CA GLU A 201 18.14 9.53 7.48
C GLU A 201 17.07 8.98 6.55
N LEU A 202 15.78 9.23 6.84
CA LEU A 202 14.67 8.85 5.95
C LEU A 202 14.81 9.50 4.58
N LEU A 203 15.16 10.79 4.55
CA LEU A 203 15.30 11.55 3.31
C LEU A 203 16.47 11.02 2.48
N ASP A 204 17.62 10.71 3.09
CA ASP A 204 18.80 10.19 2.40
C ASP A 204 18.55 8.77 1.86
N GLU A 205 17.91 7.89 2.63
CA GLU A 205 17.50 6.54 2.19
C GLU A 205 16.55 6.62 1.00
N ARG A 206 15.49 7.44 1.11
CA ARG A 206 14.50 7.63 0.06
C ARG A 206 15.10 8.26 -1.19
N PHE A 207 16.01 9.23 -1.05
CA PHE A 207 16.67 9.89 -2.17
C PHE A 207 17.61 8.93 -2.91
N ALA A 208 18.39 8.14 -2.20
CA ALA A 208 19.25 7.13 -2.81
C ALA A 208 18.44 6.13 -3.64
N ALA A 209 17.30 5.65 -3.12
CA ALA A 209 16.41 4.73 -3.84
C ALA A 209 15.69 5.41 -5.02
N ALA A 210 15.30 6.68 -4.88
CA ALA A 210 14.58 7.44 -5.90
C ALA A 210 15.46 7.88 -7.07
N SER A 211 16.76 8.07 -6.82
CA SER A 211 17.74 8.55 -7.80
C SER A 211 18.26 7.45 -8.72
N ASP A 212 17.91 6.19 -8.46
CA ASP A 212 18.24 5.07 -9.35
C ASP A 212 17.58 5.29 -10.73
N PRO A 213 18.34 5.19 -11.85
CA PRO A 213 17.79 5.43 -13.18
C PRO A 213 16.60 4.54 -13.54
N ALA A 214 16.59 3.28 -13.07
CA ALA A 214 15.45 2.39 -13.29
C ALA A 214 14.24 2.79 -12.48
N ALA A 215 14.43 3.31 -11.25
CA ALA A 215 13.35 3.83 -10.43
C ALA A 215 12.73 5.11 -11.04
N LEU A 216 13.55 6.01 -11.57
CA LEU A 216 13.07 7.20 -12.28
C LEU A 216 12.27 6.83 -13.53
N ALA A 217 12.78 5.88 -14.35
CA ALA A 217 12.08 5.40 -15.53
C ALA A 217 10.73 4.74 -15.16
N ALA A 218 10.70 3.92 -14.10
CA ALA A 218 9.48 3.29 -13.62
C ALA A 218 8.46 4.31 -13.13
N LEU A 219 8.90 5.35 -12.40
CA LEU A 219 8.03 6.42 -11.93
C LEU A 219 7.42 7.22 -13.09
N ALA A 220 8.22 7.51 -14.12
CA ALA A 220 7.74 8.17 -15.34
C ALA A 220 6.72 7.30 -16.09
N SER A 221 7.00 6.01 -16.25
CA SER A 221 6.09 5.04 -16.90
C SER A 221 4.77 4.90 -16.14
N LEU A 222 4.84 4.83 -14.79
CA LEU A 222 3.67 4.82 -13.93
C LEU A 222 2.83 6.09 -14.12
N GLY A 223 3.47 7.26 -14.06
CA GLY A 223 2.78 8.53 -14.26
C GLY A 223 2.08 8.59 -15.62
N ALA A 224 2.77 8.20 -16.69
CA ALA A 224 2.21 8.18 -18.03
C ALA A 224 0.98 7.28 -18.16
N SER A 225 0.94 6.14 -17.45
CA SER A 225 -0.15 5.17 -17.51
C SER A 225 -1.51 5.71 -17.04
N PHE A 226 -1.51 6.75 -16.21
CA PHE A 226 -2.75 7.41 -15.76
C PHE A 226 -3.32 8.42 -16.75
N PHE A 227 -2.52 8.82 -17.74
CA PHE A 227 -2.90 9.77 -18.77
C PHE A 227 -2.97 9.15 -20.18
N ASP A 228 -2.74 7.85 -20.29
CA ASP A 228 -2.90 7.13 -21.55
C ASP A 228 -4.39 7.15 -21.97
N PRO A 229 -4.73 7.71 -23.15
CA PRO A 229 -6.12 7.85 -23.58
C PRO A 229 -6.91 6.54 -23.62
N ASP A 230 -6.23 5.42 -23.90
CA ASP A 230 -6.87 4.12 -24.06
C ASP A 230 -7.18 3.45 -22.72
N THR A 231 -6.47 3.83 -21.64
CA THR A 231 -6.54 3.13 -20.34
C THR A 231 -6.75 4.04 -19.12
N ALA A 232 -6.71 5.37 -19.29
CA ALA A 232 -6.85 6.33 -18.18
C ALA A 232 -8.15 6.14 -17.37
N GLU A 233 -9.26 5.75 -18.02
CA GLU A 233 -10.53 5.50 -17.33
C GLU A 233 -10.43 4.37 -16.30
N GLN A 234 -9.54 3.39 -16.49
CA GLN A 234 -9.30 2.32 -15.52
C GLN A 234 -8.69 2.84 -14.21
N GLY A 235 -8.06 4.01 -14.24
CA GLY A 235 -7.56 4.71 -13.05
C GLY A 235 -8.65 5.46 -12.27
N MET A 236 -9.82 5.68 -12.86
CA MET A 236 -10.95 6.37 -12.24
C MET A 236 -11.81 5.38 -11.44
N LEU A 237 -11.21 4.77 -10.41
CA LEU A 237 -11.83 3.68 -9.64
C LEU A 237 -13.14 4.08 -8.96
N TRP A 238 -13.34 5.35 -8.67
CA TRP A 238 -14.59 5.87 -8.14
C TRP A 238 -15.81 5.56 -9.04
N ARG A 239 -15.59 5.40 -10.35
CA ARG A 239 -16.66 5.04 -11.31
C ARG A 239 -17.18 3.60 -11.11
N GLU A 240 -16.35 2.72 -10.55
CA GLU A 240 -16.64 1.30 -10.37
C GLU A 240 -16.78 0.91 -8.89
N ALA A 241 -16.45 1.79 -7.94
CA ALA A 241 -16.38 1.49 -6.51
C ALA A 241 -17.69 0.93 -5.93
N TYR A 242 -18.85 1.26 -6.52
CA TYR A 242 -20.15 0.71 -6.14
C TYR A 242 -20.28 -0.81 -6.36
N ARG A 243 -19.37 -1.41 -7.13
CA ARG A 243 -19.32 -2.86 -7.41
C ARG A 243 -18.59 -3.64 -6.32
N LEU A 244 -17.85 -2.97 -5.43
CA LEU A 244 -17.16 -3.63 -4.33
C LEU A 244 -18.16 -4.32 -3.41
N GLN A 245 -17.90 -5.60 -3.12
CA GLN A 245 -18.76 -6.45 -2.27
C GLN A 245 -18.17 -6.68 -0.88
N GLN A 246 -16.88 -6.38 -0.72
CA GLN A 246 -16.12 -6.56 0.50
C GLN A 246 -16.50 -5.51 1.55
N ASP A 247 -16.31 -5.86 2.82
CA ASP A 247 -16.27 -4.86 3.88
C ASP A 247 -15.04 -3.98 3.71
N VAL A 248 -15.23 -2.66 3.77
CA VAL A 248 -14.19 -1.67 3.54
C VAL A 248 -14.06 -0.73 4.71
N LEU A 249 -12.86 -0.61 5.26
CA LEU A 249 -12.48 0.44 6.18
C LEU A 249 -11.70 1.52 5.42
N LEU A 250 -12.31 2.68 5.25
CA LEU A 250 -11.63 3.89 4.77
C LEU A 250 -10.93 4.55 5.95
N VAL A 251 -9.62 4.78 5.84
CA VAL A 251 -8.81 5.48 6.84
C VAL A 251 -8.27 6.77 6.24
N TRP A 252 -8.44 7.88 6.93
CA TRP A 252 -8.01 9.18 6.42
C TRP A 252 -7.37 10.07 7.49
N GLY A 253 -6.29 10.74 7.13
CA GLY A 253 -5.81 11.88 7.89
C GLY A 253 -6.64 13.13 7.55
N ARG A 254 -7.09 13.88 8.56
CA ARG A 254 -7.83 15.13 8.32
C ARG A 254 -6.99 16.16 7.56
N GLU A 255 -5.69 16.14 7.76
CA GLU A 255 -4.72 17.07 7.18
C GLU A 255 -3.97 16.46 5.98
N ASP A 256 -4.56 15.46 5.32
CA ASP A 256 -4.00 14.86 4.10
C ASP A 256 -3.97 15.89 2.95
N ARG A 257 -2.75 16.23 2.49
CA ARG A 257 -2.51 17.20 1.42
C ARG A 257 -2.27 16.55 0.06
N VAL A 258 -2.25 15.20 0.03
CA VAL A 258 -2.14 14.41 -1.22
C VAL A 258 -3.54 14.05 -1.71
N ASN A 259 -4.29 13.31 -0.90
CA ASN A 259 -5.67 12.96 -1.15
C ASN A 259 -6.55 13.56 -0.03
N PRO A 260 -7.05 14.79 -0.21
CA PRO A 260 -7.82 15.48 0.82
C PRO A 260 -9.07 14.72 1.27
N LEU A 261 -9.49 14.97 2.52
CA LEU A 261 -10.56 14.24 3.20
C LEU A 261 -11.92 14.29 2.47
N ASP A 262 -12.21 15.32 1.70
CA ASP A 262 -13.44 15.42 0.90
C ASP A 262 -13.58 14.24 -0.08
N GLY A 263 -12.46 13.70 -0.60
CA GLY A 263 -12.44 12.48 -1.40
C GLY A 263 -12.97 11.24 -0.67
N ALA A 264 -12.80 11.17 0.65
CA ALA A 264 -13.32 10.07 1.46
C ALA A 264 -14.84 9.97 1.44
N LEU A 265 -15.53 11.11 1.39
CA LEU A 265 -16.99 11.14 1.39
C LEU A 265 -17.58 10.60 0.09
N VAL A 266 -16.89 10.77 -1.03
CA VAL A 266 -17.27 10.18 -2.33
C VAL A 266 -17.15 8.66 -2.23
N ALA A 267 -15.99 8.15 -1.77
CA ALA A 267 -15.76 6.72 -1.60
C ALA A 267 -16.76 6.08 -0.62
N LEU A 268 -16.99 6.71 0.54
CA LEU A 268 -17.95 6.24 1.55
C LEU A 268 -19.38 6.13 1.00
N LYS A 269 -19.78 7.06 0.14
CA LYS A 269 -21.13 7.05 -0.45
C LYS A 269 -21.29 5.99 -1.52
N LEU A 270 -20.23 5.71 -2.29
CA LEU A 270 -20.27 4.76 -3.40
C LEU A 270 -20.12 3.31 -2.95
N ILE A 271 -19.28 3.05 -1.96
CA ILE A 271 -18.99 1.70 -1.47
C ILE A 271 -20.00 1.31 -0.39
N ARG A 272 -20.90 0.39 -0.71
CA ARG A 272 -22.06 0.06 0.14
C ARG A 272 -21.71 -0.45 1.53
N ARG A 273 -20.59 -1.16 1.67
CA ARG A 273 -20.13 -1.78 2.93
C ARG A 273 -18.91 -1.05 3.50
N ALA A 274 -18.79 0.26 3.22
CA ALA A 274 -17.72 1.07 3.75
C ALA A 274 -18.07 1.70 5.08
N GLN A 275 -17.07 1.80 5.94
CA GLN A 275 -17.04 2.69 7.09
C GLN A 275 -15.82 3.61 6.98
N LEU A 276 -15.88 4.79 7.57
CA LEU A 276 -14.83 5.80 7.51
C LEU A 276 -14.33 6.12 8.92
N HIS A 277 -13.01 6.06 9.09
CA HIS A 277 -12.32 6.58 10.26
C HIS A 277 -11.41 7.74 9.87
N VAL A 278 -11.51 8.86 10.59
CA VAL A 278 -10.71 10.07 10.34
C VAL A 278 -9.86 10.40 11.55
N PHE A 279 -8.55 10.41 11.36
CA PHE A 279 -7.59 10.84 12.37
C PHE A 279 -7.34 12.35 12.28
N GLY A 280 -7.54 13.08 13.35
CA GLY A 280 -7.10 14.49 13.46
C GLY A 280 -5.60 14.58 13.74
N ARG A 281 -4.97 15.67 13.30
CA ARG A 281 -3.52 15.87 13.38
C ARG A 281 -2.77 14.69 12.74
N CYS A 282 -3.14 14.38 11.50
CA CYS A 282 -2.65 13.27 10.74
C CYS A 282 -2.73 13.62 9.24
N GLY A 283 -1.66 13.38 8.52
CA GLY A 283 -1.57 13.52 7.07
C GLY A 283 -1.88 12.21 6.35
N HIS A 284 -1.13 11.95 5.29
CA HIS A 284 -1.32 10.82 4.38
C HIS A 284 -0.78 9.48 4.91
N TRP A 285 0.08 9.51 5.94
CA TRP A 285 0.73 8.33 6.52
C TRP A 285 0.16 7.95 7.90
N ALA A 286 -1.15 7.68 7.96
CA ALA A 286 -1.83 7.34 9.22
C ALA A 286 -1.18 6.17 9.96
N GLN A 287 -0.64 5.18 9.25
CA GLN A 287 0.06 4.00 9.81
C GLN A 287 1.34 4.35 10.59
N LEU A 288 1.93 5.52 10.33
CA LEU A 288 3.12 6.00 11.03
C LEU A 288 2.77 7.10 12.05
N GLU A 289 1.91 8.06 11.65
CA GLU A 289 1.55 9.21 12.50
C GLU A 289 0.60 8.84 13.64
N LYS A 290 -0.20 7.79 13.46
CA LYS A 290 -1.18 7.26 14.44
C LYS A 290 -0.92 5.77 14.69
N PHE A 291 0.33 5.42 14.92
CA PHE A 291 0.82 4.05 14.88
C PHE A 291 -0.01 3.10 15.74
N ASP A 292 -0.20 3.38 17.03
CA ASP A 292 -0.90 2.49 17.95
C ASP A 292 -2.40 2.44 17.64
N GLU A 293 -3.03 3.60 17.43
CA GLU A 293 -4.46 3.70 17.13
C GLU A 293 -4.79 3.07 15.77
N PHE A 294 -3.91 3.25 14.77
CA PHE A 294 -4.05 2.65 13.45
C PHE A 294 -3.98 1.12 13.53
N ASN A 295 -2.95 0.59 14.17
CA ASN A 295 -2.77 -0.86 14.29
C ASN A 295 -3.95 -1.49 15.02
N GLN A 296 -4.39 -0.93 16.14
CA GLN A 296 -5.54 -1.42 16.89
C GLN A 296 -6.84 -1.39 16.06
N LEU A 297 -7.11 -0.27 15.39
CA LEU A 297 -8.30 -0.10 14.56
C LEU A 297 -8.35 -1.14 13.44
N VAL A 298 -7.23 -1.29 12.71
CA VAL A 298 -7.17 -2.16 11.54
C VAL A 298 -7.24 -3.63 11.95
N ILE A 299 -6.49 -4.05 12.96
CA ILE A 299 -6.53 -5.43 13.47
C ILE A 299 -7.95 -5.78 13.92
N SER A 300 -8.58 -4.92 14.73
CA SER A 300 -9.97 -5.14 15.18
C SER A 300 -10.96 -5.27 14.03
N PHE A 301 -10.79 -4.46 12.96
CA PHE A 301 -11.62 -4.54 11.77
C PHE A 301 -11.40 -5.86 11.00
N LEU A 302 -10.16 -6.32 10.87
CA LEU A 302 -9.83 -7.53 10.12
C LEU A 302 -10.22 -8.81 10.88
N GLU A 303 -10.19 -8.81 12.22
CA GLU A 303 -10.59 -9.93 13.09
C GLU A 303 -12.10 -10.01 13.33
N ALA A 304 -12.87 -8.97 13.02
CA ALA A 304 -14.31 -8.97 13.26
C ALA A 304 -14.96 -10.18 12.56
N GLN A 305 -15.84 -10.90 13.25
CA GLN A 305 -16.62 -12.00 12.66
C GLN A 305 -17.61 -11.43 11.62
N GLU A 306 -17.87 -12.18 10.55
CA GLU A 306 -18.85 -11.84 9.52
C GLU A 306 -20.28 -11.90 10.07
#